data_b3a81f4d9a39200de1bb5708878ce1fc
#
_entry.id   b3a81f4d9a39200de1bb5708878ce1fc
#
_cell.length_a   1.000
_cell.length_b   1.000
_cell.length_c   1.000
_cell.angle_alpha   90.00
_cell.angle_beta   90.00
_cell.angle_gamma   90.00
#
_symmetry.space_group_name_H-M   'P 1'
#
loop_
_entity.id
_entity.type
_entity.pdbx_description
1 polymer ?
#
loop_
_entity_poly.entity_id
_entity_poly.type
_entity_poly.pdbx_seq_one_letter_code
_entity_poly.pdbx_strand_id
1 'polypeptide(L)'
;MAAVKNRTPFTLSFTRLETKETITKEIDAYAMFHKMCEMNWDYAEPGMLFWDRINNWNLLSCDDEFEYAGTNPCAEEPLPAGGSCLLGSINLAEFACDTGFDFESFKHCVKSSVIALNEVLDEGLPLHPLKEQRESVYDWRQIGLGIFGLADLLIKLGIKYGSPEAIDLCDMIGHTMADMAIKTSAVLAKEYGVYPKYKLEAVEQSAFYSKNALGETKELVESFGLRNSQLLTIAPTGSLSTMIGVSGGIEPIFANYYTRKTESLKGHDEYYKVYTPIVKEYMDKHELKDDSELPDYFVTAQTLDYKNRIYMQSIWQSHIDASISSTVNVPNDFTVEQVEDLYMTAWDAGLKGVTIFRDGCKRAGILTTTIKEKDTKPADVKPHTLERGMIIKADDNCIGKKRTLTTGCGTLHCEAFFDPETGQLLETYFSKGSSGGCQNFMIGLSRAISLAARGGIDIYSIVDQLASSGTCPSYAVRRATKHDTSKGSSCPVAIGNALIDMYNEMQNDLFDDGDGDEFIESTNKQINKAKCPQCGGELIFEGGCNTCKSCGWSKCD
;
A
#
# COMPACT_ATOMS: atom_id res chain seq x y z
N MET A 1 -9.17 -24.95 6.62
CA MET A 1 -9.89 -25.26 5.36
C MET A 1 -10.49 -26.67 5.34
N ALA A 2 -9.77 -27.74 5.68
CA ALA A 2 -10.36 -29.10 5.72
C ALA A 2 -11.59 -29.20 6.65
N ALA A 3 -11.54 -28.62 7.85
CA ALA A 3 -12.69 -28.57 8.76
C ALA A 3 -13.86 -27.76 8.16
N VAL A 4 -13.57 -26.66 7.45
CA VAL A 4 -14.58 -25.88 6.71
C VAL A 4 -15.26 -26.73 5.66
N LYS A 5 -14.48 -27.42 4.81
CA LYS A 5 -14.98 -28.30 3.74
C LYS A 5 -15.84 -29.43 4.27
N ASN A 6 -15.43 -30.04 5.38
CA ASN A 6 -16.12 -31.17 5.99
C ASN A 6 -17.21 -30.77 7.01
N ARG A 7 -17.42 -29.47 7.25
CA ARG A 7 -18.36 -28.95 8.25
C ARG A 7 -18.14 -29.55 9.65
N THR A 8 -16.87 -29.65 10.04
CA THR A 8 -16.48 -30.16 11.36
C THR A 8 -15.95 -29.05 12.26
N PRO A 9 -16.07 -29.19 13.59
CA PRO A 9 -15.41 -28.27 14.52
C PRO A 9 -13.89 -28.23 14.31
N PHE A 10 -13.28 -27.12 14.70
CA PHE A 10 -11.83 -26.95 14.70
C PHE A 10 -11.37 -26.46 16.08
N THR A 11 -10.32 -27.08 16.60
CA THR A 11 -9.75 -26.70 17.89
C THR A 11 -8.61 -25.69 17.70
N LEU A 12 -8.84 -24.48 18.18
CA LEU A 12 -7.76 -23.49 18.38
C LEU A 12 -6.96 -23.89 19.60
N SER A 13 -5.63 -23.75 19.54
CA SER A 13 -4.75 -23.99 20.69
C SER A 13 -3.72 -22.87 20.82
N PHE A 14 -3.41 -22.50 22.04
CA PHE A 14 -2.36 -21.55 22.37
C PHE A 14 -1.59 -22.03 23.60
N THR A 15 -0.28 -22.16 23.48
CA THR A 15 0.59 -22.54 24.59
C THR A 15 1.29 -21.30 25.14
N ARG A 16 1.08 -21.01 26.42
CA ARG A 16 1.75 -19.91 27.13
C ARG A 16 3.25 -20.15 27.19
N LEU A 17 4.04 -19.14 26.81
CA LEU A 17 5.51 -19.28 26.77
C LEU A 17 6.13 -19.55 28.13
N GLU A 18 5.64 -18.91 29.21
CA GLU A 18 6.20 -19.03 30.55
C GLU A 18 5.68 -20.27 31.30
N THR A 19 4.37 -20.44 31.39
CA THR A 19 3.75 -21.51 32.19
C THR A 19 3.69 -22.84 31.45
N LYS A 20 3.91 -22.87 30.12
CA LYS A 20 3.72 -24.02 29.23
C LYS A 20 2.30 -24.60 29.25
N GLU A 21 1.34 -23.88 29.83
CA GLU A 21 -0.07 -24.26 29.86
C GLU A 21 -0.66 -24.09 28.46
N THR A 22 -1.30 -25.14 27.91
CA THR A 22 -2.01 -25.09 26.63
C THR A 22 -3.48 -24.79 26.87
N ILE A 23 -3.94 -23.67 26.33
CA ILE A 23 -5.35 -23.28 26.32
C ILE A 23 -5.95 -23.72 24.99
N THR A 24 -7.10 -24.38 25.03
CA THR A 24 -7.81 -24.81 23.81
C THR A 24 -9.21 -24.23 23.78
N LYS A 25 -9.69 -23.98 22.55
CA LYS A 25 -11.06 -23.53 22.29
C LYS A 25 -11.58 -24.19 20.99
N GLU A 26 -12.68 -24.92 21.09
CA GLU A 26 -13.38 -25.43 19.93
C GLU A 26 -14.24 -24.33 19.29
N ILE A 27 -14.19 -24.23 17.98
CA ILE A 27 -14.96 -23.29 17.17
C ILE A 27 -15.66 -23.99 16.02
N ASP A 28 -16.77 -23.41 15.54
CA ASP A 28 -17.36 -23.75 14.26
C ASP A 28 -16.48 -23.14 13.15
N ALA A 29 -15.72 -24.00 12.46
CA ALA A 29 -14.80 -23.59 11.42
C ALA A 29 -15.53 -22.94 10.24
N TYR A 30 -16.72 -23.45 9.88
CA TYR A 30 -17.48 -22.89 8.77
C TYR A 30 -18.08 -21.53 9.11
N ALA A 31 -18.66 -21.37 10.30
CA ALA A 31 -19.21 -20.08 10.71
C ALA A 31 -18.13 -18.97 10.73
N MET A 32 -16.91 -19.32 11.17
CA MET A 32 -15.78 -18.39 11.13
C MET A 32 -15.38 -18.03 9.69
N PHE A 33 -15.28 -19.04 8.82
CA PHE A 33 -14.95 -18.86 7.40
C PHE A 33 -16.00 -18.02 6.67
N HIS A 34 -17.28 -18.35 6.86
CA HIS A 34 -18.39 -17.58 6.30
C HIS A 34 -18.32 -16.10 6.72
N LYS A 35 -18.05 -15.85 8.01
CA LYS A 35 -17.90 -14.46 8.52
C LYS A 35 -16.73 -13.71 7.87
N MET A 36 -15.62 -14.39 7.61
CA MET A 36 -14.49 -13.80 6.88
C MET A 36 -14.88 -13.47 5.45
N CYS A 37 -15.63 -14.35 4.77
CA CYS A 37 -16.12 -14.11 3.41
C CYS A 37 -17.12 -12.93 3.35
N GLU A 38 -18.05 -12.81 4.31
CA GLU A 38 -18.92 -11.63 4.44
C GLU A 38 -18.13 -10.34 4.58
N MET A 39 -17.10 -10.31 5.46
CA MET A 39 -16.26 -9.12 5.65
C MET A 39 -15.48 -8.78 4.38
N ASN A 40 -14.91 -9.77 3.71
CA ASN A 40 -14.22 -9.55 2.43
C ASN A 40 -15.19 -9.04 1.37
N TRP A 41 -16.40 -9.60 1.27
CA TRP A 41 -17.44 -9.14 0.34
C TRP A 41 -17.81 -7.66 0.56
N ASP A 42 -17.89 -7.23 1.83
CA ASP A 42 -18.26 -5.87 2.23
C ASP A 42 -17.11 -4.87 2.03
N TYR A 43 -15.86 -5.25 2.38
CA TYR A 43 -14.73 -4.34 2.52
C TYR A 43 -13.49 -4.72 1.69
N ALA A 44 -13.53 -5.79 0.90
CA ALA A 44 -12.36 -6.39 0.24
C ALA A 44 -11.23 -6.78 1.23
N GLU A 45 -11.55 -6.96 2.50
CA GLU A 45 -10.66 -7.36 3.59
C GLU A 45 -11.42 -8.25 4.59
N PRO A 46 -10.73 -9.26 5.19
CA PRO A 46 -9.33 -9.65 4.99
C PRO A 46 -9.10 -10.43 3.70
N GLY A 47 -7.86 -10.39 3.17
CA GLY A 47 -7.37 -11.40 2.24
C GLY A 47 -7.09 -12.71 2.96
N MET A 48 -6.89 -13.80 2.22
CA MET A 48 -6.66 -15.12 2.80
C MET A 48 -5.30 -15.69 2.39
N LEU A 49 -4.56 -16.17 3.39
CA LEU A 49 -3.32 -16.92 3.22
C LEU A 49 -3.52 -18.36 3.72
N PHE A 50 -3.06 -19.31 2.94
CA PHE A 50 -3.06 -20.74 3.29
C PHE A 50 -1.67 -21.09 3.84
N TRP A 51 -1.48 -20.88 5.14
CA TRP A 51 -0.16 -20.94 5.80
C TRP A 51 0.51 -22.32 5.64
N ASP A 52 -0.26 -23.40 5.67
CA ASP A 52 0.26 -24.75 5.42
C ASP A 52 0.86 -24.88 4.00
N ARG A 53 0.25 -24.20 3.01
CA ARG A 53 0.76 -24.19 1.63
C ARG A 53 2.05 -23.39 1.53
N ILE A 54 2.14 -22.26 2.25
CA ILE A 54 3.35 -21.45 2.33
C ILE A 54 4.49 -22.29 2.90
N ASN A 55 4.27 -22.97 4.04
CA ASN A 55 5.30 -23.78 4.70
C ASN A 55 5.74 -25.01 3.89
N ASN A 56 4.80 -25.65 3.14
CA ASN A 56 5.05 -26.94 2.51
C ASN A 56 5.52 -26.85 1.04
N TRP A 57 5.50 -25.66 0.43
CA TRP A 57 5.83 -25.48 -0.98
C TRP A 57 6.89 -24.40 -1.19
N ASN A 58 8.15 -24.72 -0.88
CA ASN A 58 9.32 -23.85 -1.03
C ASN A 58 10.60 -24.68 -0.91
N LEU A 59 11.76 -24.08 -1.16
CA LEU A 59 13.07 -24.75 -1.07
C LEU A 59 13.44 -25.14 0.37
N LEU A 60 12.87 -24.47 1.38
CA LEU A 60 13.18 -24.66 2.81
C LEU A 60 12.12 -25.50 3.54
N SER A 61 11.15 -26.08 2.82
CA SER A 61 9.99 -26.77 3.43
C SER A 61 10.35 -27.99 4.29
N CYS A 62 11.55 -28.52 4.14
CA CYS A 62 12.06 -29.66 4.92
C CYS A 62 13.24 -29.28 5.84
N ASP A 63 13.52 -27.97 6.00
CA ASP A 63 14.54 -27.50 6.94
C ASP A 63 13.91 -27.25 8.32
N ASP A 64 14.35 -28.00 9.31
CA ASP A 64 13.85 -27.95 10.70
C ASP A 64 14.32 -26.72 11.50
N GLU A 65 15.31 -25.98 11.00
CA GLU A 65 15.78 -24.73 11.59
C GLU A 65 15.14 -23.47 10.96
N PHE A 66 14.35 -23.64 9.92
CA PHE A 66 13.71 -22.53 9.21
C PHE A 66 12.24 -22.37 9.60
N GLU A 67 11.84 -21.14 9.89
CA GLU A 67 10.45 -20.76 10.15
C GLU A 67 10.12 -19.42 9.50
N TYR A 68 9.01 -19.38 8.78
CA TYR A 68 8.45 -18.11 8.33
C TYR A 68 7.77 -17.36 9.48
N ALA A 69 8.15 -16.10 9.68
CA ALA A 69 7.55 -15.22 10.69
C ALA A 69 6.30 -14.49 10.20
N GLY A 70 6.21 -14.24 8.90
CA GLY A 70 5.10 -13.50 8.30
C GLY A 70 5.30 -13.26 6.81
N THR A 71 4.44 -12.38 6.25
CA THR A 71 4.56 -11.92 4.86
C THR A 71 4.62 -10.39 4.81
N ASN A 72 5.05 -9.85 3.68
CA ASN A 72 4.83 -8.44 3.35
C ASN A 72 3.32 -8.15 3.13
N PRO A 73 2.89 -6.87 3.06
CA PRO A 73 1.47 -6.52 2.91
C PRO A 73 0.77 -7.10 1.68
N CYS A 74 1.50 -7.30 0.57
CA CYS A 74 0.95 -7.87 -0.66
C CYS A 74 1.01 -9.41 -0.71
N ALA A 75 1.58 -10.04 0.34
CA ALA A 75 1.62 -11.48 0.56
C ALA A 75 2.45 -12.34 -0.42
N GLU A 76 3.22 -11.72 -1.29
CA GLU A 76 4.13 -12.44 -2.20
C GLU A 76 5.44 -12.89 -1.55
N GLU A 77 5.85 -12.23 -0.46
CA GLU A 77 7.11 -12.51 0.25
C GLU A 77 6.87 -13.06 1.66
N PRO A 78 6.67 -14.38 1.83
CA PRO A 78 6.85 -15.00 3.14
C PRO A 78 8.34 -14.95 3.51
N LEU A 79 8.62 -14.46 4.72
CA LEU A 79 9.99 -14.24 5.20
C LEU A 79 10.15 -14.69 6.65
N PRO A 80 11.36 -15.12 7.05
CA PRO A 80 11.73 -15.34 8.44
C PRO A 80 11.79 -14.01 9.20
N ALA A 81 11.88 -14.07 10.52
CA ALA A 81 12.11 -12.89 11.34
C ALA A 81 13.39 -12.15 10.89
N GLY A 82 13.29 -10.83 10.71
CA GLY A 82 14.38 -10.01 10.18
C GLY A 82 14.64 -10.18 8.67
N GLY A 83 13.81 -10.92 7.95
CA GLY A 83 13.92 -11.04 6.50
C GLY A 83 13.70 -9.72 5.76
N SER A 84 14.17 -9.62 4.53
CA SER A 84 14.07 -8.41 3.70
C SER A 84 13.61 -8.76 2.30
N CYS A 85 12.64 -8.01 1.77
CA CYS A 85 12.19 -8.14 0.39
C CYS A 85 13.24 -7.55 -0.56
N LEU A 86 13.79 -8.36 -1.46
CA LEU A 86 14.67 -7.93 -2.55
C LEU A 86 14.09 -8.45 -3.86
N LEU A 87 13.45 -7.56 -4.61
CA LEU A 87 12.59 -7.93 -5.74
C LEU A 87 13.16 -7.51 -7.09
N GLY A 88 12.97 -8.38 -8.08
CA GLY A 88 13.14 -8.08 -9.50
C GLY A 88 11.96 -8.65 -10.29
N SER A 89 11.65 -8.07 -11.45
CA SER A 89 10.55 -8.56 -12.28
C SER A 89 10.91 -8.45 -13.77
N ILE A 90 10.67 -9.53 -14.52
CA ILE A 90 10.95 -9.63 -15.95
C ILE A 90 9.67 -9.30 -16.73
N ASN A 91 9.78 -8.42 -17.74
CA ASN A 91 8.67 -8.13 -18.65
C ASN A 91 8.51 -9.25 -19.69
N LEU A 92 7.53 -10.11 -19.51
CA LEU A 92 7.28 -11.23 -20.42
C LEU A 92 6.89 -10.80 -21.82
N ALA A 93 6.27 -9.62 -21.98
CA ALA A 93 5.83 -9.12 -23.29
C ALA A 93 6.97 -8.88 -24.29
N GLU A 94 8.21 -8.75 -23.81
CA GLU A 94 9.41 -8.57 -24.65
C GLU A 94 9.91 -9.87 -25.30
N PHE A 95 9.42 -11.02 -24.86
CA PHE A 95 9.82 -12.32 -25.40
C PHE A 95 8.81 -12.89 -26.41
N ALA A 96 7.79 -12.13 -26.78
CA ALA A 96 6.88 -12.50 -27.87
C ALA A 96 7.60 -12.35 -29.21
N CYS A 97 7.61 -13.41 -30.03
CA CYS A 97 8.18 -13.39 -31.38
C CYS A 97 7.25 -14.12 -32.37
N ASP A 98 7.55 -14.02 -33.67
CA ASP A 98 6.71 -14.61 -34.73
C ASP A 98 6.52 -16.15 -34.60
N THR A 99 7.44 -16.82 -33.90
CA THR A 99 7.40 -18.27 -33.68
C THR A 99 6.85 -18.67 -32.32
N GLY A 100 6.38 -17.69 -31.51
CA GLY A 100 5.86 -17.91 -30.17
C GLY A 100 6.66 -17.17 -29.10
N PHE A 101 7.08 -17.87 -28.02
CA PHE A 101 7.86 -17.33 -26.92
C PHE A 101 9.36 -17.62 -27.11
N ASP A 102 10.23 -16.61 -27.00
CA ASP A 102 11.68 -16.75 -27.10
C ASP A 102 12.29 -17.27 -25.77
N PHE A 103 12.29 -18.58 -25.61
CA PHE A 103 12.83 -19.24 -24.42
C PHE A 103 14.35 -19.03 -24.22
N GLU A 104 15.14 -18.87 -25.30
CA GLU A 104 16.60 -18.73 -25.15
C GLU A 104 16.96 -17.36 -24.59
N SER A 105 16.38 -16.29 -25.12
CA SER A 105 16.55 -14.94 -24.56
C SER A 105 15.99 -14.86 -23.14
N PHE A 106 14.87 -15.52 -22.86
CA PHE A 106 14.29 -15.57 -21.53
C PHE A 106 15.18 -16.27 -20.50
N LYS A 107 15.75 -17.43 -20.81
CA LYS A 107 16.74 -18.12 -19.96
C LYS A 107 17.94 -17.24 -19.62
N HIS A 108 18.45 -16.53 -20.64
CA HIS A 108 19.56 -15.59 -20.43
C HIS A 108 19.16 -14.44 -19.50
N CYS A 109 17.97 -13.91 -19.67
CA CYS A 109 17.42 -12.84 -18.80
C CYS A 109 17.25 -13.31 -17.36
N VAL A 110 16.67 -14.51 -17.13
CA VAL A 110 16.55 -15.10 -15.79
C VAL A 110 17.92 -15.24 -15.12
N LYS A 111 18.89 -15.81 -15.83
CA LYS A 111 20.28 -15.93 -15.32
C LYS A 111 20.85 -14.59 -14.90
N SER A 112 20.78 -13.59 -15.77
CA SER A 112 21.33 -12.25 -15.51
C SER A 112 20.62 -11.57 -14.35
N SER A 113 19.32 -11.75 -14.22
CA SER A 113 18.50 -11.18 -13.14
C SER A 113 18.85 -11.80 -11.78
N VAL A 114 19.05 -13.12 -11.70
CA VAL A 114 19.48 -13.79 -10.46
C VAL A 114 20.86 -13.31 -10.03
N ILE A 115 21.80 -13.14 -10.97
CA ILE A 115 23.13 -12.59 -10.69
C ILE A 115 23.01 -11.17 -10.15
N ALA A 116 22.27 -10.29 -10.85
CA ALA A 116 22.09 -8.91 -10.44
C ALA A 116 21.43 -8.77 -9.05
N LEU A 117 20.43 -9.59 -8.74
CA LEU A 117 19.81 -9.60 -7.40
C LEU A 117 20.79 -10.04 -6.32
N ASN A 118 21.69 -11.00 -6.60
CA ASN A 118 22.73 -11.37 -5.64
C ASN A 118 23.74 -10.25 -5.41
N GLU A 119 24.13 -9.51 -6.45
CA GLU A 119 25.01 -8.35 -6.33
C GLU A 119 24.35 -7.23 -5.50
N VAL A 120 23.08 -6.93 -5.76
CA VAL A 120 22.31 -5.95 -4.97
C VAL A 120 22.17 -6.41 -3.51
N LEU A 121 22.00 -7.71 -3.27
CA LEU A 121 21.96 -8.26 -1.91
C LEU A 121 23.28 -8.03 -1.19
N ASP A 122 24.40 -8.35 -1.84
CA ASP A 122 25.73 -8.22 -1.25
C ASP A 122 26.12 -6.76 -1.00
N GLU A 123 25.79 -5.84 -1.91
CA GLU A 123 25.95 -4.40 -1.74
C GLU A 123 25.07 -3.85 -0.61
N GLY A 124 23.83 -4.31 -0.52
CA GLY A 124 22.83 -3.86 0.46
C GLY A 124 23.07 -4.40 1.87
N LEU A 125 23.67 -5.58 2.00
CA LEU A 125 23.82 -6.28 3.27
C LEU A 125 24.46 -5.43 4.39
N PRO A 126 25.60 -4.74 4.18
CA PRO A 126 26.20 -3.88 5.21
C PRO A 126 25.39 -2.62 5.50
N LEU A 127 24.47 -2.24 4.62
CA LEU A 127 23.70 -1.00 4.72
C LEU A 127 22.39 -1.15 5.52
N HIS A 128 21.95 -2.37 5.81
CA HIS A 128 20.77 -2.59 6.65
C HIS A 128 20.98 -1.98 8.04
N PRO A 129 20.07 -1.11 8.51
CA PRO A 129 20.25 -0.40 9.78
C PRO A 129 20.09 -1.31 11.01
N LEU A 130 19.26 -2.36 10.92
CA LEU A 130 18.96 -3.29 11.99
C LEU A 130 19.92 -4.50 11.94
N LYS A 131 20.47 -4.86 13.10
CA LYS A 131 21.38 -6.02 13.24
C LYS A 131 20.67 -7.32 12.86
N GLU A 132 19.47 -7.52 13.37
CA GLU A 132 18.63 -8.70 13.12
C GLU A 132 18.37 -8.90 11.62
N GLN A 133 18.17 -7.81 10.90
CA GLN A 133 17.98 -7.83 9.45
C GLN A 133 19.26 -8.24 8.71
N ARG A 134 20.42 -7.68 9.11
CA ARG A 134 21.72 -8.09 8.53
C ARG A 134 22.00 -9.57 8.75
N GLU A 135 21.75 -10.07 9.96
CA GLU A 135 21.96 -11.48 10.32
C GLU A 135 21.03 -12.39 9.52
N SER A 136 19.73 -12.09 9.46
CA SER A 136 18.77 -12.89 8.72
C SER A 136 19.05 -12.90 7.20
N VAL A 137 19.35 -11.74 6.60
CA VAL A 137 19.68 -11.64 5.16
C VAL A 137 21.01 -12.36 4.85
N TYR A 138 21.99 -12.29 5.73
CA TYR A 138 23.26 -13.03 5.59
C TYR A 138 23.02 -14.54 5.64
N ASP A 139 22.27 -15.02 6.65
CA ASP A 139 22.05 -16.44 6.90
C ASP A 139 21.26 -17.14 5.79
N TRP A 140 20.23 -16.45 5.24
CA TRP A 140 19.26 -17.05 4.32
C TRP A 140 19.40 -16.58 2.87
N ARG A 141 19.97 -15.42 2.60
CA ARG A 141 20.20 -14.86 1.26
C ARG A 141 18.99 -14.97 0.33
N GLN A 142 17.81 -14.58 0.82
CA GLN A 142 16.57 -14.64 0.05
C GLN A 142 16.53 -13.53 -1.01
N ILE A 143 16.11 -13.88 -2.23
CA ILE A 143 15.80 -12.97 -3.33
C ILE A 143 14.41 -13.32 -3.88
N GLY A 144 13.80 -12.41 -4.62
CA GLY A 144 12.49 -12.59 -5.22
C GLY A 144 12.47 -12.11 -6.67
N LEU A 145 12.77 -13.01 -7.61
CA LEU A 145 12.61 -12.74 -9.03
C LEU A 145 11.21 -13.14 -9.49
N GLY A 146 10.48 -12.21 -10.11
CA GLY A 146 9.13 -12.41 -10.63
C GLY A 146 8.97 -11.99 -12.08
N ILE A 147 7.72 -11.83 -12.47
CA ILE A 147 7.33 -11.44 -13.83
C ILE A 147 6.27 -10.35 -13.81
N PHE A 148 6.10 -9.66 -14.92
CA PHE A 148 4.96 -8.80 -15.25
C PHE A 148 4.76 -8.80 -16.77
N GLY A 149 3.69 -8.16 -17.28
CA GLY A 149 3.40 -8.16 -18.72
C GLY A 149 2.90 -9.49 -19.27
N LEU A 150 2.37 -10.40 -18.42
CA LEU A 150 1.84 -11.69 -18.86
C LEU A 150 0.64 -11.55 -19.80
N ALA A 151 -0.32 -10.66 -19.46
CA ALA A 151 -1.48 -10.47 -20.33
C ALA A 151 -1.09 -9.86 -21.68
N ASP A 152 -0.12 -8.97 -21.70
CA ASP A 152 0.43 -8.38 -22.94
C ASP A 152 1.12 -9.44 -23.81
N LEU A 153 1.90 -10.34 -23.19
CA LEU A 153 2.48 -11.49 -23.90
C LEU A 153 1.39 -12.33 -24.59
N LEU A 154 0.36 -12.73 -23.83
CA LEU A 154 -0.71 -13.56 -24.37
C LEU A 154 -1.46 -12.86 -25.50
N ILE A 155 -1.76 -11.56 -25.37
CA ILE A 155 -2.39 -10.75 -26.40
C ILE A 155 -1.49 -10.68 -27.66
N LYS A 156 -0.17 -10.43 -27.51
CA LYS A 156 0.78 -10.40 -28.63
C LYS A 156 0.83 -11.72 -29.38
N LEU A 157 0.67 -12.83 -28.69
CA LEU A 157 0.64 -14.17 -29.27
C LEU A 157 -0.75 -14.61 -29.77
N GLY A 158 -1.80 -13.79 -29.56
CA GLY A 158 -3.18 -14.15 -29.90
C GLY A 158 -3.77 -15.26 -29.03
N ILE A 159 -3.24 -15.47 -27.82
CA ILE A 159 -3.65 -16.52 -26.89
C ILE A 159 -4.61 -15.95 -25.84
N LYS A 160 -5.76 -16.60 -25.67
CA LYS A 160 -6.75 -16.16 -24.69
C LYS A 160 -6.31 -16.46 -23.27
N TYR A 161 -6.29 -15.46 -22.40
CA TYR A 161 -5.98 -15.63 -20.97
C TYR A 161 -6.93 -16.68 -20.33
N GLY A 162 -6.37 -17.67 -19.64
CA GLY A 162 -7.12 -18.76 -19.01
C GLY A 162 -7.54 -19.90 -19.94
N SER A 163 -7.16 -19.85 -21.22
CA SER A 163 -7.33 -21.00 -22.12
C SER A 163 -6.33 -22.13 -21.82
N PRO A 164 -6.60 -23.37 -22.25
CA PRO A 164 -5.62 -24.45 -22.11
C PRO A 164 -4.25 -24.12 -22.68
N GLU A 165 -4.21 -23.46 -23.84
CA GLU A 165 -2.98 -23.00 -24.48
C GLU A 165 -2.20 -21.99 -23.63
N ALA A 166 -2.91 -21.05 -22.98
CA ALA A 166 -2.30 -20.11 -22.04
C ALA A 166 -1.73 -20.83 -20.81
N ILE A 167 -2.44 -21.83 -20.30
CA ILE A 167 -2.02 -22.66 -19.17
C ILE A 167 -0.73 -23.42 -19.52
N ASP A 168 -0.70 -24.10 -20.67
CA ASP A 168 0.46 -24.86 -21.12
C ASP A 168 1.68 -23.96 -21.33
N LEU A 169 1.48 -22.79 -21.94
CA LEU A 169 2.57 -21.81 -22.13
C LEU A 169 3.09 -21.28 -20.79
N CYS A 170 2.20 -20.94 -19.85
CA CYS A 170 2.59 -20.48 -18.51
C CYS A 170 3.33 -21.56 -17.72
N ASP A 171 2.92 -22.84 -17.83
CA ASP A 171 3.64 -23.95 -17.20
C ASP A 171 5.07 -24.07 -17.74
N MET A 172 5.24 -24.02 -19.08
CA MET A 172 6.56 -24.07 -19.71
C MET A 172 7.45 -22.89 -19.31
N ILE A 173 6.92 -21.65 -19.30
CA ILE A 173 7.67 -20.45 -18.91
C ILE A 173 8.05 -20.52 -17.43
N GLY A 174 7.08 -20.86 -16.56
CA GLY A 174 7.30 -20.96 -15.12
C GLY A 174 8.33 -22.03 -14.76
N HIS A 175 8.26 -23.22 -15.37
CA HIS A 175 9.24 -24.28 -15.18
C HIS A 175 10.63 -23.87 -15.65
N THR A 176 10.74 -23.25 -16.84
CA THR A 176 12.02 -22.73 -17.36
C THR A 176 12.62 -21.69 -16.41
N MET A 177 11.79 -20.79 -15.88
CA MET A 177 12.22 -19.78 -14.93
C MET A 177 12.75 -20.40 -13.64
N ALA A 178 12.03 -21.36 -13.08
CA ALA A 178 12.41 -22.01 -11.82
C ALA A 178 13.70 -22.82 -11.97
N ASP A 179 13.82 -23.64 -13.02
CA ASP A 179 15.04 -24.42 -13.27
C ASP A 179 16.27 -23.50 -13.47
N MET A 180 16.13 -22.46 -14.31
CA MET A 180 17.23 -21.53 -14.55
C MET A 180 17.63 -20.71 -13.33
N ALA A 181 16.69 -20.34 -12.47
CA ALA A 181 16.98 -19.64 -11.22
C ALA A 181 17.74 -20.54 -10.24
N ILE A 182 17.28 -21.78 -10.05
CA ILE A 182 17.96 -22.78 -9.21
C ILE A 182 19.37 -23.07 -9.76
N LYS A 183 19.48 -23.32 -11.08
CA LYS A 183 20.77 -23.56 -11.77
C LYS A 183 21.74 -22.41 -11.57
N THR A 184 21.27 -21.17 -11.72
CA THR A 184 22.11 -19.98 -11.56
C THR A 184 22.56 -19.82 -10.12
N SER A 185 21.68 -20.06 -9.15
CA SER A 185 22.04 -20.04 -7.74
C SER A 185 23.11 -21.09 -7.39
N ALA A 186 23.04 -22.29 -8.00
CA ALA A 186 24.08 -23.32 -7.83
C ALA A 186 25.44 -22.91 -8.46
N VAL A 187 25.41 -22.28 -9.64
CA VAL A 187 26.63 -21.74 -10.27
C VAL A 187 27.27 -20.64 -9.40
N LEU A 188 26.44 -19.75 -8.82
CA LEU A 188 26.92 -18.73 -7.89
C LEU A 188 27.46 -19.37 -6.60
N ALA A 189 26.83 -20.43 -6.10
CA ALA A 189 27.34 -21.17 -4.94
C ALA A 189 28.72 -21.79 -5.20
N LYS A 190 28.98 -22.30 -6.42
CA LYS A 190 30.30 -22.78 -6.82
C LYS A 190 31.38 -21.71 -6.74
N GLU A 191 31.04 -20.46 -7.05
CA GLU A 191 31.98 -19.34 -7.11
C GLU A 191 32.14 -18.65 -5.75
N TYR A 192 31.02 -18.39 -5.06
CA TYR A 192 30.99 -17.57 -3.85
C TYR A 192 30.60 -18.33 -2.57
N GLY A 193 30.38 -19.65 -2.65
CA GLY A 193 29.89 -20.49 -1.55
C GLY A 193 28.38 -20.47 -1.39
N VAL A 194 27.88 -21.43 -0.63
CA VAL A 194 26.45 -21.56 -0.29
C VAL A 194 25.98 -20.47 0.68
N TYR A 195 24.68 -20.30 0.86
CA TYR A 195 24.17 -19.49 1.96
C TYR A 195 24.49 -20.18 3.32
N PRO A 196 24.75 -19.41 4.41
CA PRO A 196 25.29 -19.97 5.66
C PRO A 196 24.47 -21.09 6.29
N LYS A 197 23.15 -21.03 6.19
CA LYS A 197 22.21 -22.03 6.74
C LYS A 197 21.87 -23.17 5.78
N TYR A 198 22.62 -23.34 4.70
CA TYR A 198 22.34 -24.34 3.68
C TYR A 198 22.44 -25.78 4.20
N LYS A 199 21.45 -26.60 3.89
CA LYS A 199 21.41 -28.05 4.14
C LYS A 199 20.97 -28.77 2.87
N LEU A 200 21.85 -29.56 2.26
CA LEU A 200 21.55 -30.29 1.03
C LEU A 200 20.33 -31.23 1.20
N GLU A 201 20.34 -32.01 2.28
CA GLU A 201 19.27 -32.99 2.53
C GLU A 201 17.89 -32.34 2.64
N ALA A 202 17.80 -31.14 3.20
CA ALA A 202 16.53 -30.41 3.30
C ALA A 202 16.04 -29.95 1.91
N VAL A 203 16.95 -29.46 1.06
CA VAL A 203 16.62 -29.02 -0.31
C VAL A 203 16.18 -30.23 -1.17
N GLU A 204 16.90 -31.34 -1.12
CA GLU A 204 16.56 -32.56 -1.90
C GLU A 204 15.20 -33.15 -1.54
N GLN A 205 14.80 -33.05 -0.27
CA GLN A 205 13.48 -33.48 0.20
C GLN A 205 12.35 -32.54 -0.17
N SER A 206 12.65 -31.31 -0.59
CA SER A 206 11.64 -30.34 -0.98
C SER A 206 10.85 -30.80 -2.22
N ALA A 207 9.53 -30.82 -2.11
CA ALA A 207 8.65 -31.13 -3.22
C ALA A 207 8.75 -30.08 -4.34
N PHE A 208 8.97 -28.81 -3.98
CA PHE A 208 9.20 -27.73 -4.94
C PHE A 208 10.48 -27.99 -5.77
N TYR A 209 11.59 -28.28 -5.09
CA TYR A 209 12.86 -28.60 -5.75
C TYR A 209 12.74 -29.83 -6.66
N SER A 210 12.13 -30.91 -6.14
CA SER A 210 11.93 -32.16 -6.89
C SER A 210 11.17 -31.94 -8.20
N LYS A 211 10.14 -31.07 -8.19
CA LYS A 211 9.34 -30.73 -9.38
C LYS A 211 10.10 -29.85 -10.37
N ASN A 212 10.84 -28.86 -9.90
CA ASN A 212 11.31 -27.74 -10.73
C ASN A 212 12.77 -27.85 -11.19
N ALA A 213 13.63 -28.60 -10.50
CA ALA A 213 15.01 -28.81 -10.92
C ALA A 213 15.15 -29.92 -11.96
N LEU A 214 15.76 -29.63 -13.11
CA LEU A 214 16.09 -30.63 -14.14
C LEU A 214 17.37 -31.41 -13.77
N GLY A 215 17.70 -32.49 -14.50
CA GLY A 215 18.83 -33.38 -14.18
C GLY A 215 20.16 -32.65 -14.05
N GLU A 216 20.54 -31.81 -15.03
CA GLU A 216 21.79 -31.03 -14.97
C GLU A 216 21.77 -30.02 -13.78
N THR A 217 20.64 -29.43 -13.48
CA THR A 217 20.50 -28.52 -12.33
C THR A 217 20.65 -29.29 -11.02
N LYS A 218 20.10 -30.50 -10.90
CA LYS A 218 20.27 -31.37 -9.73
C LYS A 218 21.75 -31.74 -9.50
N GLU A 219 22.46 -32.14 -10.56
CA GLU A 219 23.91 -32.45 -10.48
C GLU A 219 24.74 -31.26 -9.98
N LEU A 220 24.38 -30.03 -10.40
CA LEU A 220 25.03 -28.81 -9.93
C LEU A 220 24.73 -28.53 -8.45
N VAL A 221 23.47 -28.68 -8.03
CA VAL A 221 23.08 -28.48 -6.61
C VAL A 221 23.71 -29.52 -5.71
N GLU A 222 23.73 -30.80 -6.10
CA GLU A 222 24.45 -31.85 -5.35
C GLU A 222 25.95 -31.54 -5.20
N SER A 223 26.57 -30.98 -6.25
CA SER A 223 28.00 -30.69 -6.25
C SER A 223 28.39 -29.42 -5.52
N PHE A 224 27.57 -28.38 -5.58
CA PHE A 224 27.94 -27.02 -5.15
C PHE A 224 26.97 -26.37 -4.18
N GLY A 225 25.79 -26.94 -3.96
CA GLY A 225 24.72 -26.35 -3.16
C GLY A 225 24.03 -25.15 -3.83
N LEU A 226 23.38 -24.32 -3.02
CA LEU A 226 22.68 -23.11 -3.46
C LEU A 226 23.23 -21.84 -2.78
N ARG A 227 23.30 -20.74 -3.54
CA ARG A 227 23.66 -19.41 -3.02
C ARG A 227 22.50 -18.72 -2.32
N ASN A 228 21.27 -19.10 -2.64
CA ASN A 228 20.02 -18.48 -2.17
C ASN A 228 19.08 -19.54 -1.61
N SER A 229 18.41 -19.23 -0.53
CA SER A 229 17.39 -20.10 0.09
C SER A 229 15.99 -19.90 -0.47
N GLN A 230 15.74 -18.75 -1.13
CA GLN A 230 14.51 -18.41 -1.84
C GLN A 230 14.89 -17.63 -3.11
N LEU A 231 14.20 -17.86 -4.22
CA LEU A 231 14.57 -17.35 -5.54
C LEU A 231 13.47 -16.59 -6.23
N LEU A 232 12.22 -17.09 -6.20
CA LEU A 232 11.13 -16.63 -7.06
C LEU A 232 9.91 -16.16 -6.27
N THR A 233 9.40 -15.00 -6.67
CA THR A 233 8.16 -14.44 -6.16
C THR A 233 7.47 -13.61 -7.24
N ILE A 234 6.15 -13.44 -7.18
CA ILE A 234 5.46 -12.56 -8.13
C ILE A 234 4.81 -11.41 -7.37
N ALA A 235 5.46 -10.24 -7.46
CA ALA A 235 5.01 -8.99 -6.89
C ALA A 235 3.86 -8.36 -7.72
N PRO A 236 3.06 -7.45 -7.14
CA PRO A 236 1.98 -6.76 -7.88
C PRO A 236 2.48 -5.92 -9.05
N THR A 237 3.69 -5.37 -8.95
CA THR A 237 4.34 -4.47 -9.93
C THR A 237 3.48 -3.27 -10.37
N GLY A 238 2.51 -2.82 -9.55
CA GLY A 238 1.49 -1.86 -9.93
C GLY A 238 2.02 -0.56 -10.55
N SER A 239 2.96 0.12 -9.88
CA SER A 239 3.58 1.35 -10.39
C SER A 239 4.55 1.07 -11.53
N LEU A 240 5.33 -0.02 -11.46
CA LEU A 240 6.32 -0.39 -12.47
C LEU A 240 5.64 -0.73 -13.80
N SER A 241 4.63 -1.59 -13.77
CA SER A 241 3.88 -1.98 -14.97
C SER A 241 3.16 -0.81 -15.61
N THR A 242 2.55 0.08 -14.80
CA THR A 242 1.91 1.30 -15.29
C THR A 242 2.92 2.25 -15.95
N MET A 243 4.11 2.41 -15.39
CA MET A 243 5.16 3.27 -15.94
C MET A 243 5.66 2.76 -17.30
N ILE A 244 5.74 1.44 -17.48
CA ILE A 244 6.20 0.80 -18.72
C ILE A 244 5.03 0.60 -19.69
N GLY A 245 3.79 0.63 -19.24
CA GLY A 245 2.59 0.50 -20.06
C GLY A 245 2.17 -0.94 -20.35
N VAL A 246 2.42 -1.88 -19.42
CA VAL A 246 2.04 -3.29 -19.52
C VAL A 246 1.24 -3.75 -18.30
N SER A 247 0.70 -4.97 -18.33
CA SER A 247 -0.02 -5.58 -17.21
C SER A 247 0.88 -5.92 -16.02
N GLY A 248 0.35 -5.86 -14.79
CA GLY A 248 1.09 -6.16 -13.56
C GLY A 248 1.09 -7.66 -13.23
N GLY A 249 2.21 -8.16 -12.74
CA GLY A 249 2.35 -9.55 -12.26
C GLY A 249 1.76 -10.56 -13.23
N ILE A 250 0.94 -11.47 -12.70
CA ILE A 250 0.18 -12.43 -13.50
C ILE A 250 -1.25 -11.97 -13.82
N GLU A 251 -1.56 -10.69 -13.61
CA GLU A 251 -2.93 -10.21 -13.77
C GLU A 251 -3.30 -9.99 -15.24
N PRO A 252 -4.59 -10.20 -15.63
CA PRO A 252 -5.07 -9.73 -16.92
C PRO A 252 -5.03 -8.21 -16.97
N ILE A 253 -5.17 -7.62 -18.16
CA ILE A 253 -5.38 -6.17 -18.25
C ILE A 253 -6.65 -5.80 -17.46
N PHE A 254 -6.59 -4.70 -16.69
CA PHE A 254 -7.71 -4.30 -15.84
C PHE A 254 -8.97 -3.99 -16.67
N ALA A 255 -8.79 -3.22 -17.74
CA ALA A 255 -9.84 -2.87 -18.69
C ALA A 255 -9.22 -2.47 -20.04
N ASN A 256 -9.98 -2.52 -21.12
CA ASN A 256 -9.53 -2.07 -22.43
C ASN A 256 -9.23 -0.56 -22.45
N TYR A 257 -9.97 0.22 -21.67
CA TYR A 257 -9.80 1.67 -21.52
C TYR A 257 -10.22 2.14 -20.13
N TYR A 258 -9.77 3.31 -19.76
CA TYR A 258 -10.35 4.10 -18.67
C TYR A 258 -10.93 5.41 -19.22
N THR A 259 -11.89 5.98 -18.53
CA THR A 259 -12.49 7.25 -18.93
C THR A 259 -11.75 8.39 -18.23
N ARG A 260 -11.21 9.32 -19.02
CA ARG A 260 -10.58 10.54 -18.52
C ARG A 260 -11.56 11.71 -18.68
N LYS A 261 -11.82 12.36 -17.57
CA LYS A 261 -12.53 13.64 -17.54
C LYS A 261 -11.52 14.77 -17.78
N THR A 262 -11.85 15.68 -18.71
CA THR A 262 -11.12 16.94 -18.86
C THR A 262 -12.10 18.10 -18.69
N GLU A 263 -11.67 19.09 -17.92
CA GLU A 263 -12.39 20.36 -17.87
C GLU A 263 -12.22 21.06 -19.22
N SER A 264 -13.33 21.23 -19.93
CA SER A 264 -13.33 21.89 -21.22
C SER A 264 -13.26 23.41 -21.04
N LEU A 265 -12.44 24.09 -21.85
CA LEU A 265 -12.46 25.55 -21.98
C LEU A 265 -13.83 26.09 -22.46
N LYS A 266 -14.77 25.21 -22.82
CA LYS A 266 -16.13 25.53 -23.29
C LYS A 266 -17.21 25.44 -22.20
N GLY A 267 -16.83 25.23 -20.94
CA GLY A 267 -17.76 25.28 -19.79
C GLY A 267 -18.58 24.01 -19.55
N HIS A 268 -18.25 22.89 -20.18
CA HIS A 268 -18.81 21.57 -19.87
C HIS A 268 -17.70 20.50 -19.87
N ASP A 269 -17.87 19.48 -19.03
CA ASP A 269 -16.92 18.37 -18.92
C ASP A 269 -16.93 17.52 -20.17
N GLU A 270 -15.76 17.21 -20.72
CA GLU A 270 -15.60 16.26 -21.80
C GLU A 270 -14.96 14.97 -21.28
N TYR A 271 -15.46 13.82 -21.73
CA TYR A 271 -15.00 12.49 -21.34
C TYR A 271 -14.42 11.76 -22.54
N TYR A 272 -13.19 11.22 -22.39
CA TYR A 272 -12.55 10.44 -23.46
C TYR A 272 -12.21 9.04 -22.96
N LYS A 273 -12.34 8.06 -23.84
CA LYS A 273 -11.74 6.74 -23.65
C LYS A 273 -10.24 6.86 -23.84
N VAL A 274 -9.47 6.48 -22.83
CA VAL A 274 -8.02 6.33 -22.90
C VAL A 274 -7.73 4.84 -22.89
N TYR A 275 -7.40 4.29 -24.05
CA TYR A 275 -7.12 2.87 -24.19
C TYR A 275 -5.81 2.49 -23.53
N THR A 276 -5.75 1.26 -22.98
CA THR A 276 -4.48 0.68 -22.51
C THR A 276 -3.50 0.56 -23.68
N PRO A 277 -2.18 0.68 -23.45
CA PRO A 277 -1.21 0.73 -24.55
C PRO A 277 -1.33 -0.41 -25.56
N ILE A 278 -1.42 -1.66 -25.08
CA ILE A 278 -1.55 -2.84 -25.95
C ILE A 278 -2.85 -2.83 -26.79
N VAL A 279 -3.95 -2.35 -26.19
CA VAL A 279 -5.23 -2.21 -26.91
C VAL A 279 -5.12 -1.13 -27.97
N LYS A 280 -4.54 0.01 -27.62
CA LYS A 280 -4.33 1.13 -28.55
C LYS A 280 -3.46 0.73 -29.73
N GLU A 281 -2.33 0.07 -29.47
CA GLU A 281 -1.41 -0.44 -30.49
C GLU A 281 -2.12 -1.41 -31.45
N TYR A 282 -2.90 -2.34 -30.91
CA TYR A 282 -3.64 -3.31 -31.70
C TYR A 282 -4.71 -2.64 -32.57
N MET A 283 -5.50 -1.74 -31.98
CA MET A 283 -6.54 -1.00 -32.71
C MET A 283 -5.94 -0.16 -33.86
N ASP A 284 -4.84 0.55 -33.61
CA ASP A 284 -4.17 1.35 -34.62
C ASP A 284 -3.61 0.48 -35.76
N LYS A 285 -2.99 -0.66 -35.43
CA LYS A 285 -2.44 -1.61 -36.40
C LYS A 285 -3.50 -2.22 -37.32
N HIS A 286 -4.71 -2.48 -36.76
CA HIS A 286 -5.81 -3.13 -37.47
C HIS A 286 -6.92 -2.16 -37.91
N GLU A 287 -6.69 -0.84 -37.76
CA GLU A 287 -7.64 0.23 -38.12
C GLU A 287 -9.04 0.08 -37.50
N LEU A 288 -9.09 -0.48 -36.25
CA LEU A 288 -10.34 -0.67 -35.51
C LEU A 288 -10.86 0.67 -34.96
N LYS A 289 -12.18 0.85 -34.96
CA LYS A 289 -12.83 2.09 -34.53
C LYS A 289 -13.28 2.06 -33.08
N ASP A 290 -13.61 0.88 -32.55
CA ASP A 290 -14.12 0.70 -31.21
C ASP A 290 -13.58 -0.60 -30.61
N ASP A 291 -13.51 -0.65 -29.28
CA ASP A 291 -13.02 -1.82 -28.56
C ASP A 291 -13.95 -3.04 -28.63
N SER A 292 -15.18 -2.89 -29.11
CA SER A 292 -16.09 -4.01 -29.40
C SER A 292 -15.64 -4.86 -30.61
N GLU A 293 -14.73 -4.33 -31.43
CA GLU A 293 -14.16 -5.05 -32.59
C GLU A 293 -12.91 -5.88 -32.22
N LEU A 294 -12.46 -5.80 -30.96
CA LEU A 294 -11.30 -6.55 -30.49
C LEU A 294 -11.55 -8.06 -30.51
N PRO A 295 -10.56 -8.89 -30.85
CA PRO A 295 -10.65 -10.34 -30.73
C PRO A 295 -10.93 -10.81 -29.29
N ASP A 296 -11.44 -12.02 -29.16
CA ASP A 296 -11.88 -12.60 -27.87
C ASP A 296 -10.72 -12.92 -26.91
N TYR A 297 -9.48 -12.85 -27.37
CA TYR A 297 -8.29 -12.97 -26.49
C TYR A 297 -7.91 -11.67 -25.77
N PHE A 298 -8.59 -10.54 -26.04
CA PHE A 298 -8.50 -9.34 -25.21
C PHE A 298 -9.37 -9.50 -23.95
N VAL A 299 -8.89 -10.34 -23.05
CA VAL A 299 -9.57 -10.63 -21.78
C VAL A 299 -9.16 -9.60 -20.73
N THR A 300 -10.15 -9.05 -20.02
CA THR A 300 -9.92 -8.08 -18.93
C THR A 300 -10.22 -8.71 -17.56
N ALA A 301 -9.78 -8.05 -16.50
CA ALA A 301 -10.10 -8.46 -15.12
C ALA A 301 -11.62 -8.50 -14.85
N GLN A 302 -12.41 -7.75 -15.61
CA GLN A 302 -13.86 -7.68 -15.50
C GLN A 302 -14.59 -8.82 -16.24
N THR A 303 -13.97 -9.37 -17.30
CA THR A 303 -14.59 -10.38 -18.17
C THR A 303 -14.08 -11.79 -17.92
N LEU A 304 -12.97 -11.94 -17.19
CA LEU A 304 -12.36 -13.22 -16.88
C LEU A 304 -13.16 -13.97 -15.83
N ASP A 305 -13.49 -15.24 -16.11
CA ASP A 305 -14.04 -16.15 -15.11
C ASP A 305 -13.03 -16.35 -13.95
N TYR A 306 -13.50 -16.25 -12.71
CA TYR A 306 -12.63 -16.32 -11.52
C TYR A 306 -11.97 -17.71 -11.35
N LYS A 307 -12.58 -18.80 -11.81
CA LYS A 307 -11.96 -20.14 -11.75
C LYS A 307 -10.77 -20.22 -12.69
N ASN A 308 -10.90 -19.69 -13.91
CA ASN A 308 -9.79 -19.59 -14.85
C ASN A 308 -8.67 -18.72 -14.28
N ARG A 309 -9.01 -17.62 -13.56
CA ARG A 309 -8.02 -16.78 -12.87
C ARG A 309 -7.26 -17.55 -11.80
N ILE A 310 -7.96 -18.35 -11.00
CA ILE A 310 -7.36 -19.21 -9.97
C ILE A 310 -6.47 -20.29 -10.61
N TYR A 311 -6.91 -20.95 -11.67
CA TYR A 311 -6.11 -21.96 -12.35
C TYR A 311 -4.83 -21.38 -12.95
N MET A 312 -4.89 -20.22 -13.58
CA MET A 312 -3.69 -19.52 -14.05
C MET A 312 -2.71 -19.23 -12.90
N GLN A 313 -3.20 -18.76 -11.76
CA GLN A 313 -2.35 -18.55 -10.57
C GLN A 313 -1.78 -19.87 -10.04
N SER A 314 -2.53 -20.97 -10.06
CA SER A 314 -2.07 -22.27 -9.56
C SER A 314 -0.90 -22.83 -10.38
N ILE A 315 -0.95 -22.63 -11.70
CA ILE A 315 0.16 -23.01 -12.58
C ILE A 315 1.42 -22.22 -12.20
N TRP A 316 1.32 -20.91 -12.12
CA TRP A 316 2.46 -20.09 -11.69
C TRP A 316 2.94 -20.47 -10.29
N GLN A 317 2.03 -20.67 -9.32
CA GLN A 317 2.41 -21.03 -7.96
C GLN A 317 3.17 -22.37 -7.89
N SER A 318 2.95 -23.27 -8.83
CA SER A 318 3.67 -24.54 -8.89
C SER A 318 5.16 -24.38 -9.23
N HIS A 319 5.55 -23.20 -9.75
CA HIS A 319 6.92 -22.84 -10.14
C HIS A 319 7.51 -21.70 -9.31
N ILE A 320 6.77 -21.16 -8.33
CA ILE A 320 7.21 -20.08 -7.46
C ILE A 320 7.42 -20.63 -6.05
N ASP A 321 8.65 -20.53 -5.53
CA ASP A 321 9.01 -21.02 -4.19
C ASP A 321 8.54 -20.10 -3.06
N ALA A 322 8.56 -18.79 -3.24
CA ALA A 322 7.90 -17.84 -2.35
C ALA A 322 6.37 -17.82 -2.58
N SER A 323 5.75 -16.68 -2.81
CA SER A 323 4.32 -16.57 -3.02
C SER A 323 4.01 -15.64 -4.21
N ILE A 324 2.73 -15.42 -4.44
CA ILE A 324 2.24 -14.60 -5.55
C ILE A 324 1.22 -13.60 -5.01
N SER A 325 1.44 -12.32 -5.27
CA SER A 325 0.42 -11.31 -5.07
C SER A 325 -0.62 -11.43 -6.19
N SER A 326 -1.86 -11.65 -5.81
CA SER A 326 -2.94 -11.81 -6.78
C SER A 326 -4.26 -11.31 -6.22
N THR A 327 -4.91 -10.43 -7.00
CA THR A 327 -6.25 -9.94 -6.71
C THR A 327 -7.23 -10.43 -7.77
N VAL A 328 -8.29 -11.08 -7.35
CA VAL A 328 -9.41 -11.44 -8.22
C VAL A 328 -10.45 -10.34 -8.14
N ASN A 329 -10.60 -9.59 -9.22
CA ASN A 329 -11.66 -8.59 -9.34
C ASN A 329 -12.96 -9.30 -9.73
N VAL A 330 -14.03 -9.00 -9.00
CA VAL A 330 -15.35 -9.60 -9.24
C VAL A 330 -16.44 -8.53 -9.34
N PRO A 331 -17.50 -8.76 -10.12
CA PRO A 331 -18.54 -7.76 -10.35
C PRO A 331 -19.36 -7.48 -9.08
N ASN A 332 -20.15 -6.42 -9.11
CA ASN A 332 -20.96 -5.96 -7.97
C ASN A 332 -21.99 -6.99 -7.50
N ASP A 333 -22.56 -7.78 -8.41
CA ASP A 333 -23.56 -8.81 -8.14
C ASP A 333 -22.97 -10.15 -7.65
N PHE A 334 -21.65 -10.21 -7.46
CA PHE A 334 -20.99 -11.38 -6.89
C PHE A 334 -21.44 -11.60 -5.45
N THR A 335 -21.87 -12.82 -5.10
CA THR A 335 -22.45 -13.12 -3.77
C THR A 335 -21.41 -13.57 -2.75
N VAL A 336 -21.79 -13.62 -1.47
CA VAL A 336 -20.93 -14.15 -0.40
C VAL A 336 -20.60 -15.62 -0.63
N GLU A 337 -21.57 -16.41 -1.12
CA GLU A 337 -21.38 -17.83 -1.43
C GLU A 337 -20.39 -18.03 -2.58
N GLN A 338 -20.38 -17.12 -3.54
CA GLN A 338 -19.36 -17.14 -4.61
C GLN A 338 -17.98 -16.77 -4.08
N VAL A 339 -17.87 -15.86 -3.08
CA VAL A 339 -16.61 -15.58 -2.38
C VAL A 339 -16.12 -16.84 -1.65
N GLU A 340 -17.02 -17.57 -0.98
CA GLU A 340 -16.68 -18.86 -0.35
C GLU A 340 -16.17 -19.88 -1.38
N ASP A 341 -16.89 -20.06 -2.50
CA ASP A 341 -16.48 -20.97 -3.57
C ASP A 341 -15.12 -20.59 -4.16
N LEU A 342 -14.86 -19.30 -4.34
CA LEU A 342 -13.57 -18.79 -4.82
C LEU A 342 -12.44 -19.17 -3.87
N TYR A 343 -12.56 -18.91 -2.57
CA TYR A 343 -11.54 -19.25 -1.59
C TYR A 343 -11.35 -20.79 -1.45
N MET A 344 -12.44 -21.55 -1.52
CA MET A 344 -12.35 -23.02 -1.51
C MET A 344 -11.66 -23.55 -2.77
N THR A 345 -12.00 -23.01 -3.95
CA THR A 345 -11.35 -23.36 -5.22
C THR A 345 -9.86 -23.02 -5.18
N ALA A 346 -9.49 -21.84 -4.63
CA ALA A 346 -8.09 -21.44 -4.47
C ALA A 346 -7.32 -22.41 -3.57
N TRP A 347 -7.92 -22.83 -2.45
CA TRP A 347 -7.30 -23.81 -1.55
C TRP A 347 -7.17 -25.18 -2.18
N ASP A 348 -8.20 -25.67 -2.87
CA ASP A 348 -8.18 -26.95 -3.59
C ASP A 348 -7.14 -26.94 -4.73
N ALA A 349 -6.95 -25.81 -5.42
CA ALA A 349 -5.95 -25.61 -6.47
C ALA A 349 -4.51 -25.43 -5.94
N GLY A 350 -4.30 -25.46 -4.62
CA GLY A 350 -2.96 -25.41 -4.01
C GLY A 350 -2.34 -24.01 -3.92
N LEU A 351 -3.12 -22.95 -4.05
CA LEU A 351 -2.63 -21.58 -3.90
C LEU A 351 -2.13 -21.32 -2.47
N LYS A 352 -1.17 -20.40 -2.33
CA LYS A 352 -0.67 -19.93 -1.03
C LYS A 352 -1.49 -18.76 -0.47
N GLY A 353 -2.16 -18.01 -1.35
CA GLY A 353 -3.03 -16.92 -0.97
C GLY A 353 -3.74 -16.31 -2.15
N VAL A 354 -4.79 -15.57 -1.87
CA VAL A 354 -5.55 -14.80 -2.86
C VAL A 354 -6.33 -13.69 -2.16
N THR A 355 -6.47 -12.56 -2.83
CA THR A 355 -7.31 -11.44 -2.41
C THR A 355 -8.47 -11.28 -3.40
N ILE A 356 -9.63 -10.91 -2.90
CA ILE A 356 -10.82 -10.64 -3.72
C ILE A 356 -11.17 -9.16 -3.58
N PHE A 357 -11.44 -8.51 -4.70
CA PHE A 357 -11.95 -7.14 -4.74
C PHE A 357 -13.26 -7.12 -5.52
N ARG A 358 -14.38 -6.91 -4.81
CA ARG A 358 -15.70 -6.79 -5.42
C ARG A 358 -15.97 -5.34 -5.80
N ASP A 359 -16.42 -5.11 -7.04
CA ASP A 359 -16.88 -3.78 -7.45
C ASP A 359 -18.06 -3.33 -6.59
N GLY A 360 -18.02 -2.07 -6.14
CA GLY A 360 -19.04 -1.52 -5.25
C GLY A 360 -18.95 -1.97 -3.78
N CYS A 361 -17.86 -2.62 -3.34
CA CYS A 361 -17.61 -2.82 -1.91
C CYS A 361 -17.42 -1.46 -1.19
N LYS A 362 -17.44 -1.45 0.13
CA LYS A 362 -17.32 -0.22 0.94
C LYS A 362 -15.93 0.43 0.89
N ARG A 363 -14.93 -0.28 0.39
CA ARG A 363 -13.58 0.25 0.16
C ARG A 363 -13.53 0.96 -1.20
N ALA A 364 -12.96 2.16 -1.25
CA ALA A 364 -12.74 2.87 -2.51
C ALA A 364 -11.71 2.13 -3.37
N GLY A 365 -12.07 1.79 -4.61
CA GLY A 365 -11.14 1.20 -5.58
C GLY A 365 -10.12 2.23 -6.07
N ILE A 366 -8.88 1.78 -6.31
CA ILE A 366 -7.81 2.61 -6.91
C ILE A 366 -8.08 2.83 -8.40
N LEU A 367 -8.65 1.83 -9.08
CA LEU A 367 -9.05 1.87 -10.49
C LEU A 367 -10.55 1.63 -10.59
N THR A 368 -11.25 2.43 -11.37
CA THR A 368 -12.67 2.25 -11.65
C THR A 368 -12.95 2.39 -13.13
N THR A 369 -13.82 1.55 -13.67
CA THR A 369 -14.31 1.63 -15.05
C THR A 369 -15.62 2.40 -15.16
N THR A 370 -16.32 2.57 -14.05
CA THR A 370 -17.61 3.26 -13.97
C THR A 370 -17.46 4.62 -13.29
N ILE A 371 -17.75 5.68 -14.01
CA ILE A 371 -18.02 6.96 -13.40
C ILE A 371 -19.42 6.81 -12.78
N LYS A 372 -19.54 6.76 -11.46
CA LYS A 372 -20.82 7.06 -10.83
C LYS A 372 -21.10 8.51 -11.17
N GLU A 373 -22.01 8.74 -12.10
CA GLU A 373 -22.63 10.05 -12.24
C GLU A 373 -23.14 10.41 -10.84
N LYS A 374 -22.48 11.38 -10.21
CA LYS A 374 -23.12 12.05 -9.09
C LYS A 374 -24.37 12.66 -9.67
N ASP A 375 -25.53 12.16 -9.27
CA ASP A 375 -26.78 12.85 -9.45
C ASP A 375 -26.62 14.28 -8.94
N THR A 376 -26.27 15.18 -9.86
CA THR A 376 -26.32 16.61 -9.62
C THR A 376 -27.76 17.06 -9.77
N LYS A 377 -28.61 16.64 -8.85
CA LYS A 377 -29.77 17.45 -8.49
C LYS A 377 -29.29 18.48 -7.48
N PRO A 378 -29.55 19.77 -7.64
CA PRO A 378 -29.35 20.74 -6.58
C PRO A 378 -30.17 20.24 -5.39
N ALA A 379 -29.49 19.73 -4.38
CA ALA A 379 -30.15 19.35 -3.15
C ALA A 379 -30.58 20.67 -2.46
N ASP A 380 -31.88 20.84 -2.26
CA ASP A 380 -32.40 21.72 -1.21
C ASP A 380 -31.64 21.40 0.07
N VAL A 381 -30.79 22.32 0.52
CA VAL A 381 -29.99 22.18 1.74
C VAL A 381 -30.97 22.22 2.92
N LYS A 382 -31.46 21.03 3.30
CA LYS A 382 -32.01 20.85 4.65
C LYS A 382 -30.82 20.60 5.58
N PRO A 383 -30.83 21.17 6.79
CA PRO A 383 -29.77 20.87 7.76
C PRO A 383 -29.74 19.36 8.00
N HIS A 384 -28.64 18.72 7.56
CA HIS A 384 -28.48 17.27 7.73
C HIS A 384 -28.20 16.98 9.21
N THR A 385 -29.12 16.28 9.86
CA THR A 385 -28.78 15.53 11.07
C THR A 385 -27.81 14.43 10.66
N LEU A 386 -26.55 14.56 11.09
CA LEU A 386 -25.52 13.54 10.82
C LEU A 386 -25.91 12.22 11.51
N GLU A 387 -26.03 11.14 10.75
CA GLU A 387 -26.14 9.81 11.33
C GLU A 387 -24.82 9.41 11.97
N ARG A 388 -24.87 8.57 13.00
CA ARG A 388 -23.67 8.14 13.74
C ARG A 388 -22.66 7.47 12.81
N GLY A 389 -21.45 8.04 12.72
CA GLY A 389 -20.36 7.57 11.87
C GLY A 389 -20.26 8.23 10.49
N MET A 390 -21.16 9.13 10.13
CA MET A 390 -21.00 9.99 8.96
C MET A 390 -19.95 11.07 9.21
N ILE A 391 -19.07 11.28 8.23
CA ILE A 391 -18.01 12.30 8.28
C ILE A 391 -18.15 13.17 7.04
N ILE A 392 -18.28 14.48 7.23
CA ILE A 392 -18.32 15.46 6.14
C ILE A 392 -16.92 15.59 5.54
N LYS A 393 -16.81 15.65 4.22
CA LYS A 393 -15.56 16.03 3.55
C LYS A 393 -15.41 17.55 3.66
N ALA A 394 -14.23 18.03 4.08
CA ALA A 394 -13.93 19.45 4.04
C ALA A 394 -13.93 19.96 2.59
N ASP A 395 -14.50 21.14 2.37
CA ASP A 395 -14.49 21.82 1.08
C ASP A 395 -13.10 22.41 0.81
N ASP A 396 -12.71 22.48 -0.47
CA ASP A 396 -11.44 23.08 -0.87
C ASP A 396 -11.44 24.62 -0.70
N ASN A 397 -12.62 25.22 -0.51
CA ASN A 397 -12.82 26.67 -0.28
C ASN A 397 -12.89 27.05 1.21
N CYS A 398 -12.45 26.20 2.15
CA CYS A 398 -12.45 26.51 3.57
C CYS A 398 -11.71 27.79 3.90
N ILE A 399 -12.22 28.57 4.87
CA ILE A 399 -11.54 29.76 5.37
C ILE A 399 -10.59 29.37 6.48
N GLY A 400 -9.29 29.62 6.27
CA GLY A 400 -8.24 29.28 7.21
C GLY A 400 -7.89 30.45 8.16
N LYS A 401 -7.79 30.17 9.47
CA LYS A 401 -7.26 31.08 10.48
C LYS A 401 -6.04 30.44 11.18
N LYS A 402 -5.06 31.26 11.59
CA LYS A 402 -3.81 30.77 12.20
C LYS A 402 -3.50 31.49 13.48
N ARG A 403 -2.97 30.76 14.47
CA ARG A 403 -2.38 31.30 15.70
C ARG A 403 -1.03 30.67 15.97
N THR A 404 -0.10 31.50 16.43
CA THR A 404 1.20 31.05 16.94
C THR A 404 1.17 31.07 18.45
N LEU A 405 1.32 29.89 19.07
CA LEU A 405 1.23 29.71 20.51
C LEU A 405 2.61 29.48 21.10
N THR A 406 2.92 30.18 22.20
CA THR A 406 4.12 29.94 22.99
C THR A 406 3.79 28.94 24.09
N THR A 407 4.35 27.73 23.99
CA THR A 407 4.12 26.62 24.93
C THR A 407 5.32 26.44 25.89
N GLY A 408 5.19 25.56 26.87
CA GLY A 408 6.29 25.25 27.79
C GLY A 408 7.59 24.80 27.12
N CYS A 409 7.48 24.10 25.98
CA CYS A 409 8.62 23.51 25.27
C CYS A 409 8.95 24.23 23.95
N GLY A 410 8.42 25.43 23.67
CA GLY A 410 8.68 26.19 22.46
C GLY A 410 7.41 26.63 21.73
N THR A 411 7.54 26.96 20.44
CA THR A 411 6.46 27.48 19.60
C THR A 411 5.60 26.35 19.03
N LEU A 412 4.28 26.58 19.00
CA LEU A 412 3.28 25.74 18.36
C LEU A 412 2.48 26.58 17.37
N HIS A 413 2.34 26.13 16.14
CA HIS A 413 1.43 26.73 15.17
C HIS A 413 0.11 25.95 15.18
N CYS A 414 -0.98 26.70 15.34
CA CYS A 414 -2.35 26.19 15.35
C CYS A 414 -3.08 26.82 14.17
N GLU A 415 -3.50 26.00 13.21
CA GLU A 415 -4.28 26.39 12.04
C GLU A 415 -5.63 25.71 12.12
N ALA A 416 -6.70 26.46 11.86
CA ALA A 416 -8.07 25.97 11.86
C ALA A 416 -8.77 26.41 10.58
N PHE A 417 -9.54 25.50 9.96
CA PHE A 417 -10.23 25.71 8.71
C PHE A 417 -11.74 25.56 8.95
N PHE A 418 -12.47 26.57 8.54
CA PHE A 418 -13.90 26.71 8.79
C PHE A 418 -14.68 26.67 7.49
N ASP A 419 -15.88 26.16 7.56
CA ASP A 419 -16.84 26.20 6.48
C ASP A 419 -17.23 27.66 6.16
N PRO A 420 -17.15 28.10 4.90
CA PRO A 420 -17.38 29.49 4.52
C PRO A 420 -18.85 29.94 4.66
N GLU A 421 -19.82 29.00 4.68
CA GLU A 421 -21.25 29.32 4.76
C GLU A 421 -21.76 29.25 6.20
N THR A 422 -21.29 28.25 6.96
CA THR A 422 -21.81 27.98 8.31
C THR A 422 -20.87 28.45 9.43
N GLY A 423 -19.61 28.74 9.10
CA GLY A 423 -18.58 29.06 10.08
C GLY A 423 -18.17 27.90 10.98
N GLN A 424 -18.62 26.66 10.68
CA GLN A 424 -18.29 25.51 11.50
C GLN A 424 -16.83 25.06 11.28
N LEU A 425 -16.17 24.61 12.35
CA LEU A 425 -14.84 24.01 12.25
C LEU A 425 -14.89 22.72 11.44
N LEU A 426 -14.01 22.60 10.44
CA LEU A 426 -13.89 21.41 9.61
C LEU A 426 -12.56 20.70 9.82
N GLU A 427 -11.45 21.44 9.83
CA GLU A 427 -10.12 20.86 9.94
C GLU A 427 -9.19 21.69 10.82
N THR A 428 -8.22 21.02 11.42
CA THR A 428 -7.13 21.67 12.16
C THR A 428 -5.80 21.10 11.74
N TYR A 429 -4.73 21.90 11.78
CA TYR A 429 -3.35 21.48 11.58
C TYR A 429 -2.47 22.10 12.67
N PHE A 430 -1.79 21.20 13.42
CA PHE A 430 -0.89 21.64 14.48
C PHE A 430 0.54 21.23 14.13
N SER A 431 1.43 22.20 14.10
CA SER A 431 2.84 21.97 13.86
C SER A 431 3.69 22.64 14.94
N LYS A 432 4.79 21.99 15.32
CA LYS A 432 5.69 22.48 16.35
C LYS A 432 6.99 22.95 15.69
N GLY A 433 7.42 24.17 16.02
CA GLY A 433 8.63 24.78 15.48
C GLY A 433 9.94 24.23 16.05
N SER A 434 9.91 23.24 16.96
CA SER A 434 11.10 22.59 17.52
C SER A 434 10.99 21.07 17.44
N SER A 435 12.08 20.39 17.08
CA SER A 435 12.17 18.94 17.04
C SER A 435 11.97 18.30 18.44
N GLY A 436 11.05 17.35 18.56
CA GLY A 436 10.84 16.60 19.79
C GLY A 436 9.62 15.68 19.69
N GLY A 437 9.54 14.65 20.55
CA GLY A 437 8.50 13.61 20.53
C GLY A 437 7.05 14.08 20.64
N CYS A 438 6.80 15.35 20.99
CA CYS A 438 5.47 15.94 20.98
C CYS A 438 4.93 16.24 19.57
N GLN A 439 5.74 16.27 18.53
CA GLN A 439 5.27 16.60 17.17
C GLN A 439 4.28 15.55 16.64
N ASN A 440 4.60 14.28 16.76
CA ASN A 440 3.71 13.19 16.32
C ASN A 440 2.40 13.18 17.11
N PHE A 441 2.46 13.50 18.41
CA PHE A 441 1.27 13.65 19.23
C PHE A 441 0.39 14.82 18.77
N MET A 442 0.99 15.95 18.41
CA MET A 442 0.25 17.12 17.87
C MET A 442 -0.42 16.81 16.53
N ILE A 443 0.25 16.08 15.64
CA ILE A 443 -0.34 15.62 14.37
C ILE A 443 -1.53 14.67 14.66
N GLY A 444 -1.38 13.73 15.57
CA GLY A 444 -2.46 12.82 15.98
C GLY A 444 -3.65 13.56 16.58
N LEU A 445 -3.41 14.52 17.47
CA LEU A 445 -4.44 15.37 18.08
C LEU A 445 -5.17 16.21 17.01
N SER A 446 -4.42 16.81 16.10
CA SER A 446 -4.97 17.59 14.97
C SER A 446 -5.94 16.75 14.14
N ARG A 447 -5.53 15.53 13.77
CA ARG A 447 -6.37 14.59 13.00
C ARG A 447 -7.62 14.15 13.77
N ALA A 448 -7.50 13.91 15.07
CA ALA A 448 -8.63 13.52 15.92
C ALA A 448 -9.66 14.66 16.04
N ILE A 449 -9.20 15.90 16.21
CA ILE A 449 -10.08 17.09 16.26
C ILE A 449 -10.76 17.30 14.90
N SER A 450 -10.04 17.22 13.79
CA SER A 450 -10.61 17.33 12.44
C SER A 450 -11.66 16.25 12.18
N LEU A 451 -11.40 15.03 12.65
CA LEU A 451 -12.36 13.93 12.53
C LEU A 451 -13.62 14.20 13.36
N ALA A 452 -13.47 14.66 14.60
CA ALA A 452 -14.56 14.99 15.51
C ALA A 452 -15.43 16.13 14.93
N ALA A 453 -14.80 17.20 14.46
CA ALA A 453 -15.49 18.35 13.87
C ALA A 453 -16.28 17.95 12.61
N ARG A 454 -15.67 17.22 11.68
CA ARG A 454 -16.34 16.70 10.49
C ARG A 454 -17.40 15.63 10.79
N GLY A 455 -17.30 14.97 11.93
CA GLY A 455 -18.32 14.06 12.46
C GLY A 455 -19.48 14.76 13.16
N GLY A 456 -19.52 16.10 13.14
CA GLY A 456 -20.63 16.90 13.69
C GLY A 456 -20.53 17.19 15.18
N ILE A 457 -19.37 16.98 15.83
CA ILE A 457 -19.15 17.41 17.20
C ILE A 457 -18.86 18.91 17.18
N ASP A 458 -19.63 19.66 17.96
CA ASP A 458 -19.49 21.11 18.07
C ASP A 458 -18.14 21.53 18.70
N ILE A 459 -17.68 22.71 18.32
CA ILE A 459 -16.37 23.19 18.76
C ILE A 459 -16.26 23.38 20.27
N TYR A 460 -17.34 23.72 20.96
CA TYR A 460 -17.36 23.92 22.42
C TYR A 460 -17.14 22.60 23.13
N SER A 461 -17.80 21.52 22.68
CA SER A 461 -17.61 20.16 23.16
C SER A 461 -16.16 19.66 22.97
N ILE A 462 -15.56 19.94 21.78
CA ILE A 462 -14.16 19.60 21.51
C ILE A 462 -13.23 20.36 22.47
N VAL A 463 -13.46 21.66 22.65
CA VAL A 463 -12.62 22.51 23.50
C VAL A 463 -12.75 22.15 24.99
N ASP A 464 -13.92 21.76 25.44
CA ASP A 464 -14.12 21.28 26.81
C ASP A 464 -13.25 20.07 27.13
N GLN A 465 -13.15 19.11 26.20
CA GLN A 465 -12.24 17.95 26.34
C GLN A 465 -10.76 18.38 26.38
N LEU A 466 -10.38 19.37 25.57
CA LEU A 466 -9.01 19.90 25.60
C LEU A 466 -8.71 20.65 26.89
N ALA A 467 -9.66 21.42 27.43
CA ALA A 467 -9.54 22.17 28.66
C ALA A 467 -9.38 21.25 29.89
N SER A 468 -9.97 20.05 29.85
CA SER A 468 -9.90 19.04 30.90
C SER A 468 -8.58 18.27 30.94
N SER A 469 -7.61 18.52 30.02
CA SER A 469 -6.37 17.73 29.87
C SER A 469 -5.29 17.97 30.93
N GLY A 470 -5.53 18.85 31.89
CA GLY A 470 -4.63 19.08 33.03
C GLY A 470 -3.46 20.01 32.73
N THR A 471 -2.48 20.00 33.63
CA THR A 471 -1.34 20.95 33.63
C THR A 471 -0.06 20.28 33.15
N CYS A 472 0.70 20.95 32.29
CA CYS A 472 2.02 20.50 31.84
C CYS A 472 3.12 21.13 32.72
N PRO A 473 4.04 20.34 33.34
CA PRO A 473 5.12 20.88 34.15
C PRO A 473 6.01 21.90 33.41
N SER A 474 6.37 21.61 32.16
CA SER A 474 7.18 22.55 31.34
C SER A 474 6.45 23.87 31.09
N TYR A 475 5.12 23.82 30.95
CA TYR A 475 4.29 25.01 30.78
C TYR A 475 4.30 25.86 32.05
N ALA A 476 4.14 25.23 33.22
CA ALA A 476 4.18 25.89 34.52
C ALA A 476 5.54 26.55 34.80
N VAL A 477 6.64 25.82 34.53
CA VAL A 477 8.00 26.35 34.71
C VAL A 477 8.26 27.57 33.82
N ARG A 478 7.93 27.46 32.51
CA ARG A 478 8.16 28.61 31.58
C ARG A 478 7.29 29.81 31.96
N ARG A 479 6.05 29.58 32.33
CA ARG A 479 5.14 30.63 32.77
C ARG A 479 5.68 31.37 34.00
N ALA A 480 6.23 30.62 34.96
CA ALA A 480 6.82 31.21 36.17
C ALA A 480 8.14 31.93 35.93
N THR A 481 8.96 31.50 34.93
CA THR A 481 10.32 32.02 34.71
C THR A 481 10.39 33.07 33.60
N LYS A 482 9.59 32.93 32.53
CA LYS A 482 9.66 33.82 31.35
C LYS A 482 8.43 34.71 31.17
N HIS A 483 7.30 34.34 31.77
CA HIS A 483 6.01 35.05 31.67
C HIS A 483 5.50 35.25 30.25
N ASP A 484 5.95 34.41 29.27
CA ASP A 484 5.72 34.56 27.82
C ASP A 484 4.80 33.48 27.22
N THR A 485 4.19 32.59 28.04
CA THR A 485 3.34 31.52 27.53
C THR A 485 1.97 32.03 27.06
N SER A 486 1.44 31.45 26.00
CA SER A 486 0.05 31.63 25.58
C SER A 486 -0.93 31.21 26.68
N LYS A 487 -2.17 31.72 26.62
CA LYS A 487 -3.24 31.41 27.59
C LYS A 487 -3.47 29.92 27.70
N GLY A 488 -3.35 29.33 28.89
CA GLY A 488 -3.54 27.91 29.17
C GLY A 488 -2.56 27.36 30.19
N SER A 489 -2.73 26.09 30.53
CA SER A 489 -1.88 25.35 31.50
C SER A 489 -1.11 24.19 30.84
N SER A 490 -1.44 23.87 29.59
CA SER A 490 -0.81 22.82 28.76
C SER A 490 -1.03 23.12 27.28
N CYS A 491 -0.38 22.36 26.38
CA CYS A 491 -0.59 22.51 24.94
C CYS A 491 -2.05 22.28 24.52
N PRO A 492 -2.76 21.24 24.97
CA PRO A 492 -4.18 21.07 24.62
C PRO A 492 -5.04 22.25 25.10
N VAL A 493 -4.85 22.75 26.31
CA VAL A 493 -5.60 23.91 26.84
C VAL A 493 -5.32 25.17 26.02
N ALA A 494 -4.08 25.42 25.63
CA ALA A 494 -3.72 26.55 24.80
C ALA A 494 -4.30 26.45 23.37
N ILE A 495 -4.33 25.24 22.80
CA ILE A 495 -4.99 24.97 21.51
C ILE A 495 -6.49 25.21 21.62
N GLY A 496 -7.17 24.70 22.67
CA GLY A 496 -8.59 24.92 22.89
C GLY A 496 -8.96 26.41 22.95
N ASN A 497 -8.20 27.21 23.72
CA ASN A 497 -8.40 28.67 23.76
C ASN A 497 -8.24 29.31 22.38
N ALA A 498 -7.20 28.93 21.62
CA ALA A 498 -6.96 29.46 20.28
C ALA A 498 -8.06 29.08 19.29
N LEU A 499 -8.60 27.87 19.37
CA LEU A 499 -9.71 27.42 18.51
C LEU A 499 -10.98 28.24 18.77
N ILE A 500 -11.33 28.50 20.04
CA ILE A 500 -12.48 29.36 20.39
C ILE A 500 -12.28 30.79 19.90
N ASP A 501 -11.07 31.36 20.10
CA ASP A 501 -10.78 32.71 19.64
C ASP A 501 -10.91 32.82 18.11
N MET A 502 -10.39 31.84 17.35
CA MET A 502 -10.50 31.80 15.89
C MET A 502 -11.95 31.55 15.41
N TYR A 503 -12.70 30.73 16.14
CA TYR A 503 -14.12 30.48 15.84
C TYR A 503 -14.97 31.73 16.06
N ASN A 504 -14.81 32.43 17.18
CA ASN A 504 -15.54 33.66 17.46
C ASN A 504 -15.24 34.76 16.43
N GLU A 505 -13.97 34.89 16.02
CA GLU A 505 -13.61 35.79 14.92
C GLU A 505 -14.27 35.38 13.61
N MET A 506 -14.37 34.08 13.33
CA MET A 506 -15.01 33.61 12.11
C MET A 506 -16.51 33.89 12.13
N GLN A 507 -17.18 33.68 13.28
CA GLN A 507 -18.60 33.99 13.43
C GLN A 507 -18.87 35.50 13.25
N ASN A 508 -18.03 36.35 13.82
CA ASN A 508 -18.14 37.79 13.64
C ASN A 508 -17.95 38.19 12.16
N ASP A 509 -16.96 37.60 11.47
CA ASP A 509 -16.70 37.89 10.05
C ASP A 509 -17.87 37.48 9.13
N LEU A 510 -18.66 36.43 9.51
CA LEU A 510 -19.79 35.92 8.72
C LEU A 510 -21.11 36.62 9.00
N PHE A 511 -21.35 37.12 10.23
CA PHE A 511 -22.63 37.61 10.70
C PHE A 511 -22.62 39.10 11.09
N ASP A 512 -21.55 39.85 10.74
CA ASP A 512 -21.49 41.29 10.89
C ASP A 512 -22.30 41.93 9.73
N ASP A 513 -23.62 42.04 9.91
CA ASP A 513 -24.49 42.81 9.02
C ASP A 513 -24.11 44.27 9.15
N GLY A 514 -23.37 44.80 8.15
CA GLY A 514 -22.91 46.18 8.11
C GLY A 514 -24.05 47.17 8.15
N ASP A 515 -24.29 47.75 9.31
CA ASP A 515 -24.89 49.07 9.49
C ASP A 515 -24.25 49.77 10.69
N GLY A 516 -23.25 50.61 10.41
CA GLY A 516 -22.59 51.43 11.43
C GLY A 516 -21.23 51.95 10.97
N ASP A 517 -21.26 53.06 10.26
CA ASP A 517 -20.08 53.90 10.06
C ASP A 517 -19.39 54.19 11.40
N GLU A 518 -18.24 53.57 11.63
CA GLU A 518 -17.15 54.20 12.40
C GLU A 518 -15.83 53.64 11.89
N PHE A 519 -15.11 54.49 11.18
CA PHE A 519 -13.72 54.37 10.82
C PHE A 519 -12.89 54.12 12.08
N ILE A 520 -12.54 52.85 12.35
CA ILE A 520 -11.43 52.57 13.26
C ILE A 520 -10.18 52.48 12.39
N GLU A 521 -9.38 53.56 12.46
CA GLU A 521 -8.00 53.57 11.99
C GLU A 521 -7.30 52.27 12.42
N SER A 522 -7.04 51.42 11.47
CA SER A 522 -6.10 50.30 11.65
C SER A 522 -4.73 50.88 11.92
N THR A 523 -4.36 50.97 13.20
CA THR A 523 -2.99 51.20 13.59
C THR A 523 -2.12 50.14 12.98
N ASN A 524 -1.40 50.52 11.92
CA ASN A 524 -0.27 49.82 11.37
C ASN A 524 0.75 49.59 12.51
N LYS A 525 0.62 48.47 13.22
CA LYS A 525 1.74 47.92 13.98
C LYS A 525 2.79 47.50 12.97
N GLN A 526 3.79 48.35 12.78
CA GLN A 526 5.03 48.03 12.11
C GLN A 526 5.48 46.65 12.59
N ILE A 527 5.48 45.69 11.68
CA ILE A 527 6.18 44.43 11.88
C ILE A 527 7.63 44.81 12.07
N ASN A 528 8.14 44.71 13.30
CA ASN A 528 9.57 44.84 13.58
C ASN A 528 10.30 43.75 12.82
N LYS A 529 10.77 44.03 11.61
CA LYS A 529 11.64 43.16 10.87
C LYS A 529 12.90 42.94 11.70
N ALA A 530 13.18 41.68 12.04
CA ALA A 530 14.36 41.31 12.79
C ALA A 530 15.61 41.84 12.04
N LYS A 531 16.49 42.53 12.77
CA LYS A 531 17.74 43.03 12.20
C LYS A 531 18.89 42.08 12.46
N CYS A 532 19.77 41.95 11.47
CA CYS A 532 20.97 41.13 11.57
C CYS A 532 21.86 41.58 12.73
N PRO A 533 22.24 40.71 13.66
CA PRO A 533 23.07 41.06 14.80
C PRO A 533 24.52 41.46 14.40
N GLN A 534 24.94 41.10 13.18
CA GLN A 534 26.28 41.35 12.69
C GLN A 534 26.41 42.66 11.91
N CYS A 535 25.40 43.03 11.11
CA CYS A 535 25.50 44.25 10.25
C CYS A 535 24.27 45.17 10.30
N GLY A 536 23.24 44.84 11.07
CA GLY A 536 21.99 45.62 11.16
C GLY A 536 21.07 45.55 9.93
N GLY A 537 21.42 44.78 8.89
CA GLY A 537 20.61 44.57 7.70
C GLY A 537 19.36 43.74 7.99
N GLU A 538 18.39 43.71 7.05
CA GLU A 538 17.17 42.91 7.19
C GLU A 538 17.48 41.43 7.15
N LEU A 539 16.84 40.63 8.03
CA LEU A 539 16.88 39.20 8.02
C LEU A 539 15.70 38.65 7.21
N ILE A 540 15.97 37.65 6.37
CA ILE A 540 14.97 36.91 5.60
C ILE A 540 14.97 35.48 6.11
N PHE A 541 13.78 34.92 6.32
CA PHE A 541 13.63 33.52 6.73
C PHE A 541 13.51 32.63 5.47
N GLU A 542 14.56 31.86 5.18
CA GLU A 542 14.60 30.90 4.04
C GLU A 542 15.15 29.55 4.53
N GLY A 543 14.50 28.43 4.15
CA GLY A 543 14.98 27.08 4.44
C GLY A 543 15.09 26.73 5.93
N GLY A 544 14.29 27.35 6.80
CA GLY A 544 14.36 27.12 8.25
C GLY A 544 15.37 27.97 8.99
N CYS A 545 16.06 28.89 8.32
CA CYS A 545 17.09 29.75 8.89
C CYS A 545 16.80 31.26 8.67
N ASN A 546 17.14 32.09 9.66
CA ASN A 546 17.17 33.54 9.49
C ASN A 546 18.48 33.94 8.81
N THR A 547 18.43 34.43 7.58
CA THR A 547 19.61 34.75 6.77
C THR A 547 19.65 36.22 6.43
N CYS A 548 20.82 36.83 6.54
CA CYS A 548 21.07 38.20 6.12
C CYS A 548 21.69 38.24 4.72
N LYS A 549 20.97 38.78 3.73
CA LYS A 549 21.51 38.91 2.37
C LYS A 549 22.62 39.95 2.24
N SER A 550 22.76 40.87 3.21
CA SER A 550 23.77 41.92 3.17
C SER A 550 25.15 41.45 3.61
N CYS A 551 25.27 40.54 4.57
CA CYS A 551 26.56 40.08 5.11
C CYS A 551 26.72 38.54 5.14
N GLY A 552 25.74 37.80 4.71
CA GLY A 552 25.79 36.32 4.71
C GLY A 552 25.59 35.67 6.09
N TRP A 553 25.31 36.45 7.14
CA TRP A 553 25.02 35.87 8.46
C TRP A 553 23.76 34.99 8.39
N SER A 554 23.84 33.79 8.98
CA SER A 554 22.72 32.88 9.07
C SER A 554 22.64 32.19 10.42
N LYS A 555 21.43 32.04 10.95
CA LYS A 555 21.13 31.28 12.16
C LYS A 555 19.88 30.45 11.95
N CYS A 556 20.04 29.14 12.07
CA CYS A 556 18.96 28.18 12.05
C CYS A 556 18.54 27.86 13.49
N ASP A 557 17.24 27.86 13.79
CA ASP A 557 16.69 27.49 15.11
C ASP A 557 16.28 26.03 15.15
#